data_55f66a54bea7dea7181fa9ecb71b79d5
#
_entry.id   55f66a54bea7dea7181fa9ecb71b79d5
#
_cell.length_a   1.000
_cell.length_b   1.000
_cell.length_c   1.000
_cell.angle_alpha   90.00
_cell.angle_beta   90.00
_cell.angle_gamma   90.00
#
_symmetry.space_group_name_H-M   'P 1'
#
loop_
_entity.id
_entity.type
_entity.pdbx_description
1 polymer ?
#
loop_
_entity_poly.entity_id
_entity_poly.type
_entity_poly.pdbx_seq_one_letter_code
_entity_poly.pdbx_strand_id
1 'polypeptide(L)'
;MALVTGKPVYTDDIAPKDCLVCKILRSPHAHAVIEEINTDIAMKVPGIECILTYEDVPDKRFTMAGQTYPEPSPYDRLILDRRVRFVGDAVAIVAGKTEEAVEKALKLIKVKYEVLEAVLDFHQAKDAKILVHPEENWKALCDVGAG
;
A
#
# COMPACT_ATOMS: atom_id res chain seq x y z
N MET A 1 26.09 -20.39 9.54
CA MET A 1 27.58 -20.46 9.66
C MET A 1 28.29 -19.18 9.21
N ALA A 2 27.84 -18.45 8.18
CA ALA A 2 28.47 -17.20 7.71
C ALA A 2 28.59 -16.12 8.80
N LEU A 3 27.57 -15.95 9.63
CA LEU A 3 27.58 -15.00 10.76
C LEU A 3 28.71 -15.29 11.78
N VAL A 4 28.92 -16.57 12.10
CA VAL A 4 29.92 -17.00 13.10
C VAL A 4 31.34 -16.84 12.57
N THR A 5 31.53 -16.87 11.25
CA THR A 5 32.83 -16.70 10.60
C THR A 5 33.13 -15.26 10.18
N GLY A 6 32.28 -14.30 10.55
CA GLY A 6 32.46 -12.88 10.21
C GLY A 6 32.25 -12.56 8.73
N LYS A 7 31.51 -13.41 8.00
CA LYS A 7 31.18 -13.21 6.59
C LYS A 7 29.66 -13.24 6.35
N PRO A 8 28.88 -12.45 7.11
CA PRO A 8 27.45 -12.36 6.83
C PRO A 8 27.24 -11.73 5.45
N VAL A 9 26.21 -12.20 4.76
CA VAL A 9 25.75 -11.63 3.49
C VAL A 9 24.31 -11.17 3.71
N TYR A 10 24.08 -9.90 3.50
CA TYR A 10 22.76 -9.27 3.61
C TYR A 10 22.16 -9.07 2.22
N THR A 11 20.87 -8.73 2.17
CA THR A 11 20.15 -8.52 0.91
C THR A 11 20.84 -7.47 0.03
N ASP A 12 21.33 -6.38 0.62
CA ASP A 12 21.98 -5.30 -0.11
C ASP A 12 23.35 -5.73 -0.70
N ASP A 13 24.03 -6.70 -0.07
CA ASP A 13 25.30 -7.21 -0.56
C ASP A 13 25.15 -8.05 -1.84
N ILE A 14 23.97 -8.64 -2.05
CA ILE A 14 23.67 -9.51 -3.19
C ILE A 14 22.72 -8.87 -4.21
N ALA A 15 22.27 -7.65 -3.96
CA ALA A 15 21.43 -6.93 -4.89
C ALA A 15 22.16 -6.69 -6.22
N PRO A 16 21.55 -7.01 -7.38
CA PRO A 16 22.14 -6.69 -8.67
C PRO A 16 22.38 -5.18 -8.79
N LYS A 17 23.52 -4.81 -9.41
CA LYS A 17 23.90 -3.39 -9.52
C LYS A 17 22.99 -2.55 -10.42
N ASP A 18 22.19 -3.22 -11.24
CA ASP A 18 21.25 -2.64 -12.20
C ASP A 18 19.79 -2.75 -11.74
N CYS A 19 19.54 -3.07 -10.47
CA CYS A 19 18.21 -3.04 -9.89
C CYS A 19 17.62 -1.64 -9.96
N LEU A 20 16.32 -1.59 -10.24
CA LEU A 20 15.55 -0.37 -10.06
C LEU A 20 15.30 -0.10 -8.57
N VAL A 21 15.35 1.17 -8.20
CA VAL A 21 14.90 1.64 -6.90
C VAL A 21 13.38 1.80 -6.95
N CYS A 22 12.69 1.20 -5.99
CA CYS A 22 11.25 1.26 -5.90
C CYS A 22 10.84 1.94 -4.59
N LYS A 23 9.98 2.97 -4.65
CA LYS A 23 9.40 3.64 -3.50
C LYS A 23 7.88 3.79 -3.65
N ILE A 24 7.20 3.93 -2.53
CA ILE A 24 5.74 4.02 -2.46
C ILE A 24 5.34 5.43 -2.06
N LEU A 25 4.45 6.05 -2.85
CA LEU A 25 3.70 7.23 -2.44
C LEU A 25 2.66 6.81 -1.40
N ARG A 26 2.67 7.47 -0.25
CA ARG A 26 1.78 7.14 0.85
C ARG A 26 0.76 8.23 1.10
N SER A 27 -0.43 7.84 1.51
CA SER A 27 -1.51 8.77 1.84
C SER A 27 -1.22 9.56 3.12
N PRO A 28 -1.50 10.86 3.13
CA PRO A 28 -1.52 11.67 4.34
C PRO A 28 -2.85 11.57 5.13
N HIS A 29 -3.90 10.95 4.52
CA HIS A 29 -5.24 10.90 5.08
C HIS A 29 -5.53 9.55 5.74
N ALA A 30 -6.28 9.57 6.83
CA ALA A 30 -6.70 8.39 7.55
C ALA A 30 -7.85 7.64 6.84
N HIS A 31 -8.73 8.38 6.14
CA HIS A 31 -9.82 7.82 5.35
C HIS A 31 -10.14 8.77 4.19
N ALA A 32 -9.99 8.29 2.97
CA ALA A 32 -10.25 9.08 1.78
C ALA A 32 -10.52 8.18 0.56
N VAL A 33 -11.07 8.78 -0.49
CA VAL A 33 -11.14 8.18 -1.82
C VAL A 33 -10.31 9.03 -2.78
N ILE A 34 -9.49 8.38 -3.59
CA ILE A 34 -8.74 9.06 -4.64
C ILE A 34 -9.71 9.41 -5.76
N GLU A 35 -9.96 10.72 -5.96
CA GLU A 35 -10.77 11.21 -7.08
C GLU A 35 -9.97 11.21 -8.37
N GLU A 36 -8.72 11.68 -8.29
CA GLU A 36 -7.82 11.82 -9.43
C GLU A 36 -6.37 11.65 -8.98
N ILE A 37 -5.59 10.99 -9.81
CA ILE A 37 -4.14 10.89 -9.65
C ILE A 37 -3.46 11.27 -10.96
N ASN A 38 -2.57 12.27 -10.93
CA ASN A 38 -1.84 12.72 -12.11
C ASN A 38 -0.37 12.42 -11.95
N THR A 39 0.15 11.59 -12.83
CA THR A 39 1.54 11.12 -12.87
C THR A 39 2.34 11.68 -14.05
N ASP A 40 1.72 12.46 -14.95
CA ASP A 40 2.30 12.90 -16.22
C ASP A 40 3.64 13.64 -16.09
N ILE A 41 3.76 14.51 -15.09
CA ILE A 41 4.99 15.27 -14.84
C ILE A 41 6.03 14.37 -14.17
N ALA A 42 5.60 13.51 -13.26
CA ALA A 42 6.47 12.57 -12.56
C ALA A 42 7.11 11.56 -13.52
N MET A 43 6.36 11.06 -14.50
CA MET A 43 6.87 10.15 -15.55
C MET A 43 7.95 10.79 -16.44
N LYS A 44 7.99 12.12 -16.55
CA LYS A 44 8.99 12.85 -17.35
C LYS A 44 10.31 13.06 -16.60
N VAL A 45 10.41 12.66 -15.34
CA VAL A 45 11.67 12.77 -14.59
C VAL A 45 12.68 11.77 -15.18
N PRO A 46 13.87 12.24 -15.59
CA PRO A 46 14.88 11.36 -16.15
C PRO A 46 15.25 10.23 -15.16
N GLY A 47 15.23 8.99 -15.66
CA GLY A 47 15.55 7.81 -14.86
C GLY A 47 14.33 7.13 -14.22
N ILE A 48 13.12 7.64 -14.41
CA ILE A 48 11.90 6.93 -14.05
C ILE A 48 11.56 5.92 -15.15
N GLU A 49 11.28 4.70 -14.75
CA GLU A 49 10.93 3.59 -15.64
C GLU A 49 9.43 3.31 -15.63
N CYS A 50 8.80 3.35 -14.45
CA CYS A 50 7.33 3.25 -14.36
C CYS A 50 6.78 3.88 -13.09
N ILE A 51 5.50 4.26 -13.16
CA ILE A 51 4.67 4.65 -12.02
C ILE A 51 3.39 3.83 -12.13
N LEU A 52 3.06 3.10 -11.08
CA LEU A 52 1.86 2.27 -11.02
C LEU A 52 0.88 2.89 -10.01
N THR A 53 -0.37 2.95 -10.42
CA THR A 53 -1.52 3.42 -9.62
C THR A 53 -2.52 2.29 -9.43
N TYR A 54 -3.65 2.56 -8.76
CA TYR A 54 -4.72 1.58 -8.61
C TYR A 54 -5.32 1.14 -9.96
N GLU A 55 -5.13 1.92 -11.03
CA GLU A 55 -5.62 1.60 -12.37
C GLU A 55 -4.72 0.59 -13.11
N ASP A 56 -3.45 0.48 -12.69
CA ASP A 56 -2.43 -0.32 -13.35
C ASP A 56 -2.24 -1.70 -12.72
N VAL A 57 -2.82 -1.95 -11.55
CA VAL A 57 -2.63 -3.19 -10.79
C VAL A 57 -3.86 -4.09 -10.88
N PRO A 58 -3.68 -5.43 -10.72
CA PRO A 58 -4.81 -6.35 -10.74
C PRO A 58 -5.80 -6.08 -9.60
N ASP A 59 -7.10 -6.08 -9.90
CA ASP A 59 -8.18 -6.07 -8.91
C ASP A 59 -8.36 -7.47 -8.30
N LYS A 60 -7.32 -7.92 -7.59
CA LYS A 60 -7.33 -9.20 -6.88
C LYS A 60 -6.98 -9.00 -5.43
N ARG A 61 -7.92 -9.34 -4.56
CA ARG A 61 -7.72 -9.21 -3.12
C ARG A 61 -6.81 -10.30 -2.57
N PHE A 62 -6.06 -9.94 -1.56
CA PHE A 62 -5.18 -10.83 -0.82
C PHE A 62 -5.22 -10.51 0.68
N THR A 63 -4.67 -11.40 1.49
CA THR A 63 -4.53 -11.20 2.93
C THR A 63 -3.10 -10.79 3.28
N MET A 64 -2.96 -9.84 4.18
CA MET A 64 -1.66 -9.41 4.72
C MET A 64 -1.18 -10.28 5.88
N ALA A 65 -2.08 -10.98 6.52
CA ALA A 65 -1.75 -11.71 7.75
C ALA A 65 -0.79 -12.86 7.53
N GLY A 66 -0.71 -13.41 6.30
CA GLY A 66 0.21 -14.49 5.95
C GLY A 66 0.06 -15.73 6.81
N GLN A 67 -0.97 -15.76 7.65
CA GLN A 67 -1.25 -16.83 8.58
C GLN A 67 -2.03 -17.90 7.88
N THR A 68 -1.74 -19.09 8.26
CA THR A 68 -2.40 -20.27 7.74
C THR A 68 -3.39 -20.80 8.78
N TYR A 69 -4.14 -21.82 8.38
CA TYR A 69 -5.00 -22.55 9.27
C TYR A 69 -4.39 -22.70 10.70
N PRO A 70 -5.15 -22.51 11.79
CA PRO A 70 -6.62 -22.40 11.81
C PRO A 70 -7.17 -20.96 11.77
N GLU A 71 -6.34 -19.93 11.74
CA GLU A 71 -6.80 -18.54 11.82
C GLU A 71 -7.17 -18.00 10.44
N PRO A 72 -8.48 -17.79 10.16
CA PRO A 72 -8.91 -17.20 8.92
C PRO A 72 -8.48 -15.74 8.89
N SER A 73 -7.77 -15.36 7.83
CA SER A 73 -7.42 -13.97 7.57
C SER A 73 -8.27 -13.42 6.44
N PRO A 74 -8.87 -12.23 6.60
CA PRO A 74 -9.71 -11.66 5.57
C PRO A 74 -8.89 -11.30 4.32
N TYR A 75 -9.50 -11.49 3.15
CA TYR A 75 -8.97 -11.03 1.87
C TYR A 75 -9.44 -9.58 1.64
N ASP A 76 -8.88 -8.65 2.39
CA ASP A 76 -9.32 -7.26 2.50
C ASP A 76 -8.39 -6.26 1.81
N ARG A 77 -7.30 -6.72 1.20
CA ARG A 77 -6.29 -5.86 0.59
C ARG A 77 -6.22 -6.01 -0.91
N LEU A 78 -6.06 -4.87 -1.58
CA LEU A 78 -5.55 -4.75 -2.94
C LEU A 78 -4.09 -4.31 -2.90
N ILE A 79 -3.35 -4.51 -3.98
CA ILE A 79 -1.95 -4.03 -4.10
C ILE A 79 -1.93 -2.51 -3.96
N LEU A 80 -2.77 -1.81 -4.72
CA LEU A 80 -3.11 -0.40 -4.59
C LEU A 80 -4.63 -0.29 -4.66
N ASP A 81 -5.21 0.56 -3.83
CA ASP A 81 -6.64 0.76 -3.77
C ASP A 81 -6.98 2.24 -3.99
N ARG A 82 -8.10 2.49 -4.64
CA ARG A 82 -8.66 3.82 -4.76
C ARG A 82 -9.10 4.39 -3.41
N ARG A 83 -9.50 3.50 -2.47
CA ARG A 83 -9.87 3.88 -1.10
C ARG A 83 -8.68 3.76 -0.17
N VAL A 84 -8.35 4.86 0.47
CA VAL A 84 -7.31 4.96 1.50
C VAL A 84 -7.95 4.74 2.86
N ARG A 85 -7.39 3.86 3.67
CA ARG A 85 -7.99 3.39 4.93
C ARG A 85 -7.19 3.75 6.17
N PHE A 86 -5.96 4.22 6.02
CA PHE A 86 -5.12 4.69 7.14
C PHE A 86 -4.04 5.67 6.63
N VAL A 87 -3.49 6.47 7.54
CA VAL A 87 -2.35 7.32 7.23
C VAL A 87 -1.14 6.45 6.89
N GLY A 88 -0.57 6.67 5.71
CA GLY A 88 0.53 5.85 5.20
C GLY A 88 0.09 4.72 4.27
N ASP A 89 -1.19 4.61 3.95
CA ASP A 89 -1.68 3.65 2.96
C ASP A 89 -1.06 3.89 1.58
N ALA A 90 -0.85 2.81 0.81
CA ALA A 90 -0.17 2.88 -0.48
C ALA A 90 -1.07 3.52 -1.54
N VAL A 91 -0.56 4.52 -2.25
CA VAL A 91 -1.29 5.28 -3.28
C VAL A 91 -0.72 5.04 -4.68
N ALA A 92 0.60 5.02 -4.80
CA ALA A 92 1.29 4.73 -6.04
C ALA A 92 2.66 4.09 -5.77
N ILE A 93 3.16 3.32 -6.73
CA ILE A 93 4.48 2.72 -6.72
C ILE A 93 5.31 3.40 -7.81
N VAL A 94 6.48 3.92 -7.47
CA VAL A 94 7.39 4.57 -8.40
C VAL A 94 8.68 3.77 -8.48
N ALA A 95 9.08 3.38 -9.68
CA ALA A 95 10.34 2.68 -9.93
C ALA A 95 11.23 3.48 -10.90
N GLY A 96 12.50 3.56 -10.57
CA GLY A 96 13.48 4.30 -11.36
C GLY A 96 14.90 3.86 -11.10
N LYS A 97 15.83 4.39 -11.90
CA LYS A 97 17.26 4.00 -11.89
C LYS A 97 18.02 4.49 -10.65
N THR A 98 17.57 5.61 -10.07
CA THR A 98 18.23 6.21 -8.91
C THR A 98 17.23 6.63 -7.86
N GLU A 99 17.64 6.62 -6.60
CA GLU A 99 16.83 7.05 -5.49
C GLU A 99 16.40 8.51 -5.62
N GLU A 100 17.32 9.38 -6.07
CA GLU A 100 17.05 10.81 -6.28
C GLU A 100 15.95 11.04 -7.33
N ALA A 101 15.98 10.30 -8.45
CA ALA A 101 14.96 10.39 -9.48
C ALA A 101 13.59 9.97 -8.94
N VAL A 102 13.55 8.85 -8.20
CA VAL A 102 12.31 8.33 -7.60
C VAL A 102 11.75 9.32 -6.57
N GLU A 103 12.56 9.88 -5.69
CA GLU A 103 12.12 10.88 -4.72
C GLU A 103 11.61 12.17 -5.37
N LYS A 104 12.26 12.61 -6.44
CA LYS A 104 11.80 13.74 -7.24
C LYS A 104 10.45 13.46 -7.89
N ALA A 105 10.28 12.29 -8.47
CA ALA A 105 9.03 11.87 -9.08
C ALA A 105 7.89 11.79 -8.06
N LEU A 106 8.12 11.19 -6.88
CA LEU A 106 7.13 11.12 -5.79
C LEU A 106 6.57 12.50 -5.42
N LYS A 107 7.42 13.54 -5.38
CA LYS A 107 7.01 14.92 -5.07
C LYS A 107 6.20 15.59 -6.18
N LEU A 108 6.26 15.07 -7.40
CA LEU A 108 5.58 15.62 -8.58
C LEU A 108 4.25 14.93 -8.88
N ILE A 109 3.98 13.79 -8.26
CA ILE A 109 2.66 13.13 -8.36
C ILE A 109 1.64 14.00 -7.62
N LYS A 110 0.55 14.33 -8.31
CA LYS A 110 -0.56 15.08 -7.72
C LYS A 110 -1.74 14.14 -7.52
N VAL A 111 -2.25 14.11 -6.29
CA VAL A 111 -3.40 13.30 -5.92
C VAL A 111 -4.49 14.22 -5.36
N LYS A 112 -5.68 14.11 -5.91
CA LYS A 112 -6.88 14.75 -5.40
C LYS A 112 -7.67 13.73 -4.60
N TYR A 113 -7.96 14.06 -3.35
CA TYR A 113 -8.68 13.20 -2.42
C TYR A 113 -10.05 13.79 -2.08
N GLU A 114 -11.05 12.94 -2.06
CA GLU A 114 -12.27 13.15 -1.29
C GLU A 114 -11.99 12.63 0.12
N VAL A 115 -11.76 13.54 1.07
CA VAL A 115 -11.48 13.17 2.45
C VAL A 115 -12.77 12.78 3.15
N LEU A 116 -12.79 11.59 3.71
CA LEU A 116 -13.92 11.02 4.43
C LEU A 116 -13.71 11.15 5.93
N GLU A 117 -14.82 11.09 6.67
CA GLU A 117 -14.76 11.02 8.11
C GLU A 117 -14.02 9.76 8.56
N ALA A 118 -13.08 9.92 9.50
CA ALA A 118 -12.29 8.82 10.05
C ALA A 118 -12.66 8.56 11.50
N VAL A 119 -12.89 7.30 11.85
CA VAL A 119 -13.10 6.87 13.24
C VAL A 119 -11.73 6.49 13.81
N LEU A 120 -11.19 7.36 14.66
CA LEU A 120 -9.83 7.20 15.23
C LEU A 120 -9.85 6.60 16.63
N ASP A 121 -10.98 6.67 17.32
CA ASP A 121 -11.18 6.07 18.64
C ASP A 121 -11.83 4.69 18.49
N PHE A 122 -11.09 3.66 18.89
CA PHE A 122 -11.56 2.26 18.79
C PHE A 122 -12.78 1.98 19.68
N HIS A 123 -12.99 2.73 20.75
CA HIS A 123 -14.20 2.58 21.60
C HIS A 123 -15.46 3.00 20.84
N GLN A 124 -15.35 3.97 19.94
CA GLN A 124 -16.44 4.46 19.11
C GLN A 124 -16.63 3.63 17.84
N ALA A 125 -15.64 2.86 17.44
CA ALA A 125 -15.62 2.13 16.16
C ALA A 125 -16.76 1.10 16.07
N LYS A 126 -17.14 0.48 17.20
CA LYS A 126 -18.20 -0.54 17.25
C LYS A 126 -19.56 0.00 16.80
N ASP A 127 -19.86 1.24 17.19
CA ASP A 127 -21.14 1.89 16.95
C ASP A 127 -21.08 2.93 15.82
N ALA A 128 -19.93 3.03 15.16
CA ALA A 128 -19.72 3.97 14.07
C ALA A 128 -20.54 3.59 12.85
N LYS A 129 -21.17 4.59 12.22
CA LYS A 129 -21.89 4.42 10.96
C LYS A 129 -20.97 4.35 9.75
N ILE A 130 -19.72 4.80 9.93
CA ILE A 130 -18.72 4.87 8.89
C ILE A 130 -17.91 3.58 8.91
N LEU A 131 -17.92 2.89 7.79
CA LEU A 131 -17.19 1.63 7.60
C LEU A 131 -15.96 1.87 6.75
N VAL A 132 -14.83 1.36 7.21
CA VAL A 132 -13.55 1.39 6.46
C VAL A 132 -13.62 0.45 5.26
N HIS A 133 -14.36 -0.65 5.38
CA HIS A 133 -14.65 -1.62 4.32
C HIS A 133 -16.16 -1.74 4.11
N PRO A 134 -16.82 -0.75 3.47
CA PRO A 134 -18.28 -0.76 3.31
C PRO A 134 -18.78 -1.87 2.37
N GLU A 135 -17.92 -2.35 1.48
CA GLU A 135 -18.20 -3.40 0.50
C GLU A 135 -18.18 -4.81 1.08
N GLU A 136 -17.71 -4.99 2.32
CA GLU A 136 -17.55 -6.30 2.92
C GLU A 136 -18.46 -6.52 4.12
N ASN A 137 -19.11 -7.68 4.15
CA ASN A 137 -19.92 -8.10 5.30
C ASN A 137 -19.04 -8.85 6.31
N TRP A 138 -18.37 -8.10 7.19
CA TRP A 138 -17.47 -8.64 8.22
C TRP A 138 -18.15 -9.57 9.22
N LYS A 139 -19.47 -9.47 9.42
CA LYS A 139 -20.20 -10.40 10.27
C LYS A 139 -20.10 -11.83 9.78
N ALA A 140 -20.14 -12.04 8.46
CA ALA A 140 -20.00 -13.38 7.88
C ALA A 140 -18.59 -13.97 8.09
N LEU A 141 -17.55 -13.15 8.25
CA LEU A 141 -16.17 -13.60 8.48
C LEU A 141 -15.87 -13.88 9.97
N CYS A 142 -16.56 -13.18 10.88
CA CYS A 142 -16.42 -13.40 12.31
C CYS A 142 -17.23 -14.59 12.83
N ASP A 143 -18.31 -14.97 12.14
CA ASP A 143 -19.19 -16.08 12.54
C ASP A 143 -18.64 -17.48 12.19
N VAL A 144 -17.56 -17.56 11.44
CA VAL A 144 -16.94 -18.84 11.05
C VAL A 144 -16.19 -19.53 12.20
N GLY A 145 -16.03 -18.87 13.34
CA GLY A 145 -15.31 -19.39 14.50
C GLY A 145 -16.16 -19.81 15.71
N ALA A 146 -17.48 -19.72 15.62
CA ALA A 146 -18.40 -20.10 16.70
C ALA A 146 -19.11 -21.42 16.42
N GLY A 147 -18.34 -22.44 16.07
CA GLY A 147 -18.80 -23.79 15.89
C GLY A 147 -18.02 -24.76 16.74
#